data_1ccc6c86fcb35e34705517873d842b66
#
_entry.id   1ccc6c86fcb35e34705517873d842b66
#
_cell.length_a   1.000
_cell.length_b   1.000
_cell.length_c   1.000
_cell.angle_alpha   90.00
_cell.angle_beta   90.00
_cell.angle_gamma   90.00
#
_symmetry.space_group_name_H-M   'P 1'
#
loop_
_entity.id
_entity.type
_entity.pdbx_description
1 polymer ?
#
loop_
_entity_poly.entity_id
_entity_poly.type
_entity_poly.pdbx_seq_one_letter_code
_entity_poly.pdbx_strand_id
1 'polypeptide(L)'
;VGVRIVDVDETTRPVFCQCLEEWSPDVREAGDRRARWVERLTPRGLRAKLALDDAGTIGGMIQYLPIEESTVDGEGLYFIPCLWVHGHKQGRGNFQGRGMGAALLEAAEEDARTLGAKGMAAWGLWLPFWMKASWYKRHGYRPVQRSGIASLLFKPFTADARPPRWFARTAKPLERTAGRVNVTCFSNGWCTAGAVTAERARRVAGEFGEKVAFREVDTSEHATVAEWGLADALFVDGKQVMIGPPVSPERLRKIIGRKVARL
;
A
#
# COMPACT_ATOMS: atom_id res chain seq x y z
N VAL A 1 19.68 12.58 19.22
CA VAL A 1 18.30 12.11 19.32
C VAL A 1 18.33 10.61 19.04
N GLY A 2 18.08 9.80 20.09
CA GLY A 2 18.03 8.36 19.95
C GLY A 2 16.78 7.93 19.17
N VAL A 3 16.92 6.84 18.41
CA VAL A 3 15.78 6.18 17.76
C VAL A 3 15.71 4.76 18.33
N ARG A 4 14.56 4.41 18.89
CA ARG A 4 14.28 3.05 19.37
C ARG A 4 13.31 2.35 18.45
N ILE A 5 13.66 1.15 18.00
CA ILE A 5 12.80 0.31 17.16
C ILE A 5 12.13 -0.75 18.04
N VAL A 6 10.82 -0.92 17.84
CA VAL A 6 10.01 -1.94 18.52
C VAL A 6 9.11 -2.66 17.52
N ASP A 7 8.74 -3.90 17.80
CA ASP A 7 7.73 -4.59 17.05
C ASP A 7 6.34 -4.02 17.36
N VAL A 8 5.42 -4.14 16.40
CA VAL A 8 4.01 -3.82 16.63
C VAL A 8 3.41 -4.90 17.52
N ASP A 9 2.81 -4.49 18.62
CA ASP A 9 2.09 -5.31 19.57
C ASP A 9 0.59 -4.93 19.62
N GLU A 10 -0.17 -5.55 20.51
CA GLU A 10 -1.61 -5.28 20.65
C GLU A 10 -1.92 -3.83 21.01
N THR A 11 -1.04 -3.17 21.79
CA THR A 11 -1.24 -1.79 22.25
C THR A 11 -0.93 -0.76 21.17
N THR A 12 0.01 -1.05 20.29
CA THR A 12 0.47 -0.19 19.20
C THR A 12 -0.20 -0.49 17.86
N ARG A 13 -0.85 -1.67 17.72
CA ARG A 13 -1.56 -2.08 16.50
C ARG A 13 -2.59 -1.06 16.02
N PRO A 14 -3.44 -0.44 16.87
CA PRO A 14 -4.40 0.56 16.41
C PRO A 14 -3.74 1.75 15.72
N VAL A 15 -2.67 2.28 16.27
CA VAL A 15 -1.89 3.39 15.70
C VAL A 15 -1.22 2.98 14.39
N PHE A 16 -0.65 1.78 14.34
CA PHE A 16 -0.06 1.21 13.13
C PHE A 16 -1.12 1.05 12.02
N CYS A 17 -2.30 0.51 12.33
CA CYS A 17 -3.38 0.33 11.37
C CYS A 17 -3.94 1.66 10.84
N GLN A 18 -3.75 2.75 11.56
CA GLN A 18 -4.12 4.11 11.13
C GLN A 18 -2.95 4.89 10.47
N CYS A 19 -1.89 4.20 10.05
CA CYS A 19 -0.71 4.80 9.41
C CYS A 19 -0.07 5.95 10.18
N LEU A 20 -0.13 5.96 11.52
CA LEU A 20 0.29 7.06 12.40
C LEU A 20 -0.47 8.38 12.14
N GLU A 21 -1.63 8.32 11.49
CA GLU A 21 -2.45 9.47 11.11
C GLU A 21 -3.87 9.38 11.69
N GLU A 22 -3.99 8.89 12.92
CA GLU A 22 -5.26 8.74 13.65
C GLU A 22 -6.03 10.05 13.80
N TRP A 23 -5.35 11.17 13.67
CA TRP A 23 -5.91 12.52 13.67
C TRP A 23 -6.64 12.86 12.36
N SER A 24 -6.34 12.17 11.25
CA SER A 24 -6.88 12.48 9.93
C SER A 24 -8.32 11.98 9.75
N PRO A 25 -9.25 12.83 9.27
CA PRO A 25 -10.59 12.40 8.87
C PRO A 25 -10.56 11.31 7.78
N ASP A 26 -9.63 11.40 6.84
CA ASP A 26 -9.47 10.44 5.75
C ASP A 26 -9.16 9.04 6.28
N VAL A 27 -8.30 8.93 7.29
CA VAL A 27 -7.97 7.64 7.93
C VAL A 27 -9.19 7.03 8.61
N ARG A 28 -10.01 7.84 9.28
CA ARG A 28 -11.28 7.37 9.86
C ARG A 28 -12.28 6.92 8.79
N GLU A 29 -12.32 7.61 7.65
CA GLU A 29 -13.14 7.23 6.49
C GLU A 29 -12.73 5.86 5.91
N ALA A 30 -11.46 5.47 5.98
CA ALA A 30 -10.95 4.19 5.47
C ALA A 30 -11.56 2.96 6.16
N GLY A 31 -12.11 3.13 7.38
CA GLY A 31 -12.67 2.04 8.18
C GLY A 31 -11.60 1.04 8.65
N ASP A 32 -11.99 -0.21 8.80
CA ASP A 32 -11.18 -1.29 9.36
C ASP A 32 -10.42 -2.15 8.32
N ARG A 33 -10.44 -1.78 7.04
CA ARG A 33 -9.85 -2.57 5.93
C ARG A 33 -8.39 -2.94 6.19
N ARG A 34 -7.60 -1.98 6.67
CA ARG A 34 -6.20 -2.22 7.01
C ARG A 34 -6.04 -3.11 8.24
N ALA A 35 -6.88 -2.95 9.26
CA ALA A 35 -6.85 -3.80 10.44
C ALA A 35 -7.13 -5.26 10.08
N ARG A 36 -8.14 -5.51 9.24
CA ARG A 36 -8.46 -6.86 8.72
C ARG A 36 -7.33 -7.44 7.87
N TRP A 37 -6.68 -6.62 7.06
CA TRP A 37 -5.52 -7.04 6.28
C TRP A 37 -4.35 -7.46 7.20
N VAL A 38 -4.06 -6.67 8.23
CA VAL A 38 -3.04 -6.97 9.24
C VAL A 38 -3.35 -8.26 9.98
N GLU A 39 -4.59 -8.41 10.47
CA GLU A 39 -5.04 -9.59 11.20
C GLU A 39 -4.87 -10.87 10.36
N ARG A 40 -5.28 -10.83 9.11
CA ARG A 40 -5.17 -11.97 8.20
C ARG A 40 -3.74 -12.33 7.84
N LEU A 41 -2.87 -11.35 7.59
CA LEU A 41 -1.51 -11.61 7.12
C LEU A 41 -0.49 -11.79 8.23
N THR A 42 -0.77 -11.40 9.46
CA THR A 42 0.13 -11.64 10.61
C THR A 42 0.48 -13.14 10.76
N PRO A 43 -0.48 -14.09 10.77
CA PRO A 43 -0.14 -15.52 10.83
C PRO A 43 0.54 -16.04 9.55
N ARG A 44 0.50 -15.30 8.45
CA ARG A 44 1.15 -15.62 7.16
C ARG A 44 2.52 -14.93 7.00
N GLY A 45 3.05 -14.34 8.07
CA GLY A 45 4.41 -13.78 8.11
C GLY A 45 4.49 -12.26 7.89
N LEU A 46 3.38 -11.52 7.89
CA LEU A 46 3.44 -10.06 7.95
C LEU A 46 4.12 -9.62 9.24
N ARG A 47 5.09 -8.75 9.10
CA ARG A 47 5.84 -8.14 10.18
C ARG A 47 5.74 -6.62 10.09
N ALA A 48 5.79 -5.96 11.24
CA ALA A 48 5.77 -4.51 11.30
C ALA A 48 6.59 -4.00 12.50
N LYS A 49 7.31 -2.90 12.28
CA LYS A 49 8.10 -2.24 13.32
C LYS A 49 7.76 -0.76 13.39
N LEU A 50 7.92 -0.18 14.58
CA LEU A 50 7.72 1.22 14.87
C LEU A 50 9.02 1.85 15.33
N ALA A 51 9.24 3.11 14.94
CA ALA A 51 10.34 3.93 15.42
C ALA A 51 9.82 4.96 16.43
N LEU A 52 10.42 4.98 17.60
CA LEU A 52 10.12 5.91 18.69
C LEU A 52 11.30 6.84 18.91
N ASP A 53 11.01 8.08 19.29
CA ASP A 53 12.01 9.03 19.75
C ASP A 53 12.35 8.84 21.24
N ASP A 54 13.25 9.68 21.79
CA ASP A 54 13.65 9.64 23.19
C ASP A 54 12.49 9.87 24.18
N ALA A 55 11.43 10.55 23.75
CA ALA A 55 10.20 10.77 24.53
C ALA A 55 9.21 9.59 24.46
N GLY A 56 9.52 8.56 23.66
CA GLY A 56 8.63 7.42 23.43
C GLY A 56 7.52 7.70 22.42
N THR A 57 7.60 8.80 21.67
CA THR A 57 6.61 9.14 20.65
C THR A 57 6.88 8.32 19.39
N ILE A 58 5.85 7.60 18.89
CA ILE A 58 5.92 6.86 17.63
C ILE A 58 5.94 7.86 16.48
N GLY A 59 7.03 7.92 15.73
CA GLY A 59 7.21 8.83 14.60
C GLY A 59 7.41 8.14 13.27
N GLY A 60 7.60 6.80 13.23
CA GLY A 60 7.79 6.06 12.00
C GLY A 60 7.29 4.63 12.09
N MET A 61 7.02 4.03 10.94
CA MET A 61 6.63 2.64 10.81
C MET A 61 7.18 2.02 9.54
N ILE A 62 7.40 0.70 9.57
CA ILE A 62 7.65 -0.15 8.41
C ILE A 62 6.79 -1.39 8.50
N GLN A 63 6.34 -1.90 7.36
CA GLN A 63 5.71 -3.22 7.24
C GLN A 63 6.37 -3.99 6.12
N TYR A 64 6.53 -5.28 6.31
CA TYR A 64 7.14 -6.20 5.35
C TYR A 64 6.57 -7.60 5.55
N LEU A 65 6.51 -8.38 4.47
CA LEU A 65 5.90 -9.70 4.46
C LEU A 65 6.62 -10.61 3.46
N PRO A 66 6.48 -11.95 3.58
CA PRO A 66 6.97 -12.86 2.56
C PRO A 66 6.46 -12.44 1.19
N ILE A 67 7.32 -12.48 0.18
CA ILE A 67 6.97 -12.00 -1.16
C ILE A 67 5.83 -12.81 -1.77
N GLU A 68 5.70 -14.07 -1.39
CA GLU A 68 4.65 -15.00 -1.77
C GLU A 68 3.26 -14.57 -1.28
N GLU A 69 3.22 -13.67 -0.28
CA GLU A 69 1.99 -13.07 0.28
C GLU A 69 1.79 -11.63 -0.19
N SER A 70 2.66 -11.14 -1.07
CA SER A 70 2.72 -9.75 -1.49
C SER A 70 2.03 -9.51 -2.85
N THR A 71 2.10 -8.27 -3.31
CA THR A 71 1.61 -7.83 -4.62
C THR A 71 2.65 -7.97 -5.73
N VAL A 72 3.74 -8.71 -5.49
CA VAL A 72 4.90 -8.84 -6.39
C VAL A 72 5.24 -10.31 -6.52
N ASP A 73 5.65 -10.74 -7.70
CA ASP A 73 6.10 -12.10 -7.96
C ASP A 73 7.59 -12.25 -7.57
N GLY A 74 7.89 -13.31 -6.84
CA GLY A 74 9.23 -13.62 -6.36
C GLY A 74 9.23 -14.84 -5.45
N GLU A 75 10.42 -15.25 -4.97
CA GLU A 75 10.60 -16.44 -4.14
C GLU A 75 11.68 -16.21 -3.08
N GLY A 76 11.36 -16.57 -1.82
CA GLY A 76 12.29 -16.53 -0.70
C GLY A 76 12.77 -15.13 -0.33
N LEU A 77 11.97 -14.10 -0.62
CA LEU A 77 12.26 -12.71 -0.30
C LEU A 77 11.23 -12.18 0.71
N TYR A 78 11.57 -11.05 1.34
CA TYR A 78 10.57 -10.20 1.97
C TYR A 78 10.32 -8.96 1.11
N PHE A 79 9.06 -8.52 1.06
CA PHE A 79 8.64 -7.32 0.34
C PHE A 79 8.17 -6.24 1.32
N ILE A 80 8.62 -5.00 1.10
CA ILE A 80 8.22 -3.81 1.86
C ILE A 80 7.12 -3.06 1.09
N PRO A 81 5.84 -3.21 1.44
CA PRO A 81 4.77 -2.39 0.83
C PRO A 81 4.81 -0.94 1.31
N CYS A 82 5.23 -0.68 2.55
CA CYS A 82 5.27 0.66 3.10
C CYS A 82 6.37 0.84 4.15
N LEU A 83 7.07 1.98 4.03
CA LEU A 83 7.88 2.59 5.05
C LEU A 83 7.43 4.05 5.16
N TRP A 84 6.99 4.47 6.33
CA TRP A 84 6.47 5.81 6.55
C TRP A 84 7.09 6.45 7.80
N VAL A 85 7.56 7.68 7.66
CA VAL A 85 7.96 8.54 8.78
C VAL A 85 7.08 9.78 8.74
N HIS A 86 6.35 10.02 9.82
CA HIS A 86 5.40 11.11 9.93
C HIS A 86 6.10 12.46 9.71
N GLY A 87 5.62 13.21 8.73
CA GLY A 87 6.26 14.43 8.25
C GLY A 87 5.39 15.67 8.32
N HIS A 88 4.22 15.59 8.98
CA HIS A 88 3.30 16.69 9.13
C HIS A 88 3.52 17.43 10.47
N LYS A 89 3.23 18.74 10.50
CA LYS A 89 3.23 19.49 11.77
C LYS A 89 2.02 19.12 12.65
N GLN A 90 0.91 18.71 12.00
CA GLN A 90 -0.30 18.25 12.67
C GLN A 90 -0.11 16.82 13.21
N GLY A 91 -0.94 16.44 14.16
CA GLY A 91 -0.91 15.12 14.78
C GLY A 91 0.35 14.89 15.59
N ARG A 92 1.15 13.90 15.23
CA ARG A 92 2.32 13.46 15.99
C ARG A 92 3.56 14.38 15.88
N GLY A 93 3.60 15.29 14.92
CA GLY A 93 4.75 16.15 14.64
C GLY A 93 5.61 15.65 13.48
N ASN A 94 6.63 16.45 13.10
CA ASN A 94 7.54 16.11 12.02
C ASN A 94 8.77 15.35 12.54
N PHE A 95 8.91 14.09 12.14
CA PHE A 95 10.02 13.20 12.48
C PHE A 95 10.98 12.95 11.31
N GLN A 96 10.70 13.53 10.13
CA GLN A 96 11.59 13.37 8.97
C GLN A 96 12.98 13.96 9.23
N GLY A 97 14.00 13.34 8.61
CA GLY A 97 15.38 13.78 8.76
C GLY A 97 16.07 13.38 10.09
N ARG A 98 15.40 12.64 10.97
CA ARG A 98 15.92 12.20 12.29
C ARG A 98 16.48 10.77 12.30
N GLY A 99 16.68 10.14 11.13
CA GLY A 99 17.23 8.78 11.03
C GLY A 99 16.21 7.63 11.18
N MET A 100 14.97 7.90 11.58
CA MET A 100 13.95 6.85 11.83
C MET A 100 13.73 5.91 10.64
N GLY A 101 13.70 6.45 9.41
CA GLY A 101 13.51 5.62 8.22
C GLY A 101 14.66 4.63 8.00
N ALA A 102 15.90 5.07 8.20
CA ALA A 102 17.07 4.21 8.08
C ALA A 102 17.08 3.12 9.15
N ALA A 103 16.82 3.48 10.40
CA ALA A 103 16.76 2.54 11.52
C ALA A 103 15.64 1.48 11.33
N LEU A 104 14.47 1.89 10.82
CA LEU A 104 13.37 0.98 10.50
C LEU A 104 13.77 0.00 9.39
N LEU A 105 14.41 0.50 8.33
CA LEU A 105 14.84 -0.34 7.21
C LEU A 105 15.90 -1.36 7.65
N GLU A 106 16.90 -0.92 8.41
CA GLU A 106 17.95 -1.78 8.95
C GLU A 106 17.38 -2.88 9.85
N ALA A 107 16.49 -2.53 10.78
CA ALA A 107 15.83 -3.49 11.66
C ALA A 107 14.95 -4.48 10.90
N ALA A 108 14.27 -4.06 9.82
CA ALA A 108 13.47 -4.95 8.98
C ALA A 108 14.35 -5.88 8.15
N GLU A 109 15.49 -5.40 7.63
CA GLU A 109 16.46 -6.22 6.89
C GLU A 109 17.09 -7.28 7.78
N GLU A 110 17.46 -6.93 9.01
CA GLU A 110 18.04 -7.86 9.96
C GLU A 110 17.02 -8.95 10.37
N ASP A 111 15.80 -8.53 10.66
CA ASP A 111 14.72 -9.47 10.98
C ASP A 111 14.46 -10.44 9.79
N ALA A 112 14.39 -9.93 8.55
CA ALA A 112 14.22 -10.75 7.38
C ALA A 112 15.37 -11.74 7.16
N ARG A 113 16.64 -11.36 7.43
CA ARG A 113 17.80 -12.27 7.40
C ARG A 113 17.69 -13.36 8.42
N THR A 114 17.31 -13.01 9.66
CA THR A 114 17.09 -13.98 10.74
C THR A 114 16.00 -15.00 10.39
N LEU A 115 15.01 -14.60 9.61
CA LEU A 115 13.94 -15.44 9.09
C LEU A 115 14.36 -16.26 7.84
N GLY A 116 15.63 -16.16 7.40
CA GLY A 116 16.17 -16.92 6.29
C GLY A 116 15.86 -16.34 4.91
N ALA A 117 15.45 -15.06 4.82
CA ALA A 117 15.21 -14.42 3.54
C ALA A 117 16.47 -14.30 2.69
N LYS A 118 16.39 -14.62 1.41
CA LYS A 118 17.48 -14.48 0.44
C LYS A 118 17.73 -13.03 0.01
N GLY A 119 16.79 -12.14 0.30
CA GLY A 119 16.85 -10.72 -0.04
C GLY A 119 15.60 -9.99 0.34
N MET A 120 15.60 -8.69 0.09
CA MET A 120 14.47 -7.83 0.36
C MET A 120 14.11 -7.00 -0.88
N ALA A 121 12.81 -6.90 -1.14
CA ALA A 121 12.25 -6.09 -2.20
C ALA A 121 11.48 -4.92 -1.63
N ALA A 122 11.45 -3.82 -2.37
CA ALA A 122 10.63 -2.64 -2.06
C ALA A 122 10.15 -2.03 -3.37
N TRP A 123 9.19 -1.14 -3.28
CA TRP A 123 8.85 -0.27 -4.40
C TRP A 123 9.08 1.19 -4.05
N GLY A 124 9.20 2.03 -5.05
CA GLY A 124 9.36 3.45 -4.82
C GLY A 124 9.09 4.27 -6.07
N LEU A 125 8.75 5.54 -5.87
CA LEU A 125 8.55 6.48 -6.95
C LEU A 125 9.88 7.10 -7.36
N TRP A 126 10.11 7.25 -8.65
CA TRP A 126 11.29 7.98 -9.13
C TRP A 126 11.15 9.50 -8.99
N LEU A 127 9.93 9.98 -8.74
CA LEU A 127 9.65 11.37 -8.39
C LEU A 127 9.92 11.65 -6.90
N PRO A 128 10.18 12.90 -6.48
CA PRO A 128 10.58 13.26 -5.11
C PRO A 128 9.42 13.29 -4.12
N PHE A 129 8.46 12.39 -4.27
CA PHE A 129 7.34 12.23 -3.36
C PHE A 129 7.57 11.13 -2.32
N TRP A 130 6.52 10.61 -1.73
CA TRP A 130 6.51 9.49 -0.81
C TRP A 130 7.16 8.23 -1.42
N MET A 131 7.80 7.39 -0.59
CA MET A 131 8.48 6.16 -1.05
C MET A 131 9.47 6.43 -2.19
N LYS A 132 10.44 7.32 -1.97
CA LYS A 132 11.41 7.72 -3.00
C LYS A 132 12.33 6.56 -3.38
N ALA A 133 12.33 6.15 -4.65
CA ALA A 133 13.24 5.13 -5.15
C ALA A 133 14.73 5.52 -4.95
N SER A 134 15.07 6.81 -5.06
CA SER A 134 16.42 7.32 -4.81
C SER A 134 16.87 7.13 -3.36
N TRP A 135 15.94 7.13 -2.39
CA TRP A 135 16.26 6.87 -1.00
C TRP A 135 16.65 5.40 -0.80
N TYR A 136 15.86 4.45 -1.30
CA TYR A 136 16.20 3.03 -1.26
C TYR A 136 17.53 2.71 -1.95
N LYS A 137 17.83 3.37 -3.08
CA LYS A 137 19.12 3.21 -3.77
C LYS A 137 20.32 3.56 -2.88
N ARG A 138 20.21 4.61 -2.06
CA ARG A 138 21.26 4.98 -1.08
C ARG A 138 21.42 3.95 0.04
N HIS A 139 20.43 3.07 0.24
CA HIS A 139 20.47 1.97 1.20
C HIS A 139 20.78 0.60 0.57
N GLY A 140 21.35 0.61 -0.66
CA GLY A 140 21.85 -0.60 -1.32
C GLY A 140 20.83 -1.34 -2.18
N TYR A 141 19.62 -0.79 -2.37
CA TYR A 141 18.65 -1.38 -3.30
C TYR A 141 18.95 -0.96 -4.74
N ARG A 142 18.79 -1.87 -5.68
CA ARG A 142 18.89 -1.59 -7.11
C ARG A 142 17.53 -1.70 -7.79
N PRO A 143 17.20 -0.84 -8.76
CA PRO A 143 15.98 -0.98 -9.52
C PRO A 143 16.06 -2.21 -10.42
N VAL A 144 15.03 -3.05 -10.43
CA VAL A 144 14.96 -4.28 -11.24
C VAL A 144 13.85 -4.21 -12.30
N GLN A 145 12.81 -3.42 -12.05
CA GLN A 145 11.72 -3.22 -13.01
C GLN A 145 11.08 -1.83 -12.83
N ARG A 146 10.52 -1.27 -13.92
CA ARG A 146 9.76 -0.01 -13.88
C ARG A 146 8.35 -0.22 -14.41
N SER A 147 7.39 0.50 -13.81
CA SER A 147 6.01 0.57 -14.28
C SER A 147 5.51 2.00 -14.06
N GLY A 148 5.36 2.78 -15.14
CA GLY A 148 5.03 4.20 -15.04
C GLY A 148 6.04 4.96 -14.17
N ILE A 149 5.56 5.60 -13.11
CA ILE A 149 6.39 6.34 -12.15
C ILE A 149 6.97 5.48 -11.02
N ALA A 150 6.58 4.21 -10.94
CA ALA A 150 7.03 3.30 -9.90
C ALA A 150 8.24 2.47 -10.36
N SER A 151 9.15 2.19 -9.44
CA SER A 151 10.29 1.29 -9.61
C SER A 151 10.18 0.18 -8.58
N LEU A 152 10.33 -1.07 -9.02
CA LEU A 152 10.57 -2.21 -8.15
C LEU A 152 12.07 -2.24 -7.84
N LEU A 153 12.38 -2.39 -6.57
CA LEU A 153 13.71 -2.27 -6.01
C LEU A 153 14.06 -3.57 -5.29
N PHE A 154 15.32 -3.96 -5.35
CA PHE A 154 15.77 -5.23 -4.81
C PHE A 154 17.16 -5.10 -4.17
N LYS A 155 17.33 -5.73 -3.00
CA LYS A 155 18.60 -5.89 -2.29
C LYS A 155 18.79 -7.37 -1.96
N PRO A 156 19.73 -8.07 -2.64
CA PRO A 156 20.05 -9.46 -2.32
C PRO A 156 20.78 -9.54 -0.98
N PHE A 157 20.50 -10.58 -0.21
CA PHE A 157 21.26 -10.94 0.99
C PHE A 157 22.17 -12.14 0.74
N THR A 158 21.82 -12.98 -0.23
CA THR A 158 22.59 -14.16 -0.65
C THR A 158 22.91 -14.10 -2.13
N ALA A 159 23.92 -14.85 -2.57
CA ALA A 159 24.36 -14.86 -3.97
C ALA A 159 23.34 -15.52 -4.93
N ASP A 160 22.52 -16.42 -4.44
CA ASP A 160 21.47 -17.12 -5.19
C ASP A 160 20.12 -16.39 -5.20
N ALA A 161 20.02 -15.23 -4.54
CA ALA A 161 18.80 -14.43 -4.52
C ALA A 161 18.42 -13.93 -5.92
N ARG A 162 17.19 -14.18 -6.33
CA ARG A 162 16.65 -13.77 -7.63
C ARG A 162 15.85 -12.47 -7.50
N PRO A 163 15.99 -11.54 -8.48
CA PRO A 163 15.22 -10.31 -8.46
C PRO A 163 13.71 -10.59 -8.65
N PRO A 164 12.84 -9.89 -7.92
CA PRO A 164 11.39 -9.98 -8.08
C PRO A 164 10.94 -9.27 -9.35
N ARG A 165 9.67 -9.47 -9.72
CA ARG A 165 9.00 -8.76 -10.81
C ARG A 165 7.56 -8.42 -10.43
N TRP A 166 6.99 -7.37 -11.02
CA TRP A 166 5.55 -7.16 -10.95
C TRP A 166 4.83 -8.19 -11.81
N PHE A 167 3.66 -8.61 -11.36
CA PHE A 167 2.76 -9.39 -12.19
C PHE A 167 2.40 -8.60 -13.45
N ALA A 168 2.40 -9.29 -14.58
CA ALA A 168 1.95 -8.69 -15.83
C ALA A 168 0.45 -8.36 -15.73
N ARG A 169 0.09 -7.16 -16.16
CA ARG A 169 -1.34 -6.82 -16.27
C ARG A 169 -2.00 -7.72 -17.29
N THR A 170 -3.06 -8.39 -16.89
CA THR A 170 -3.80 -9.28 -17.77
C THR A 170 -4.75 -8.49 -18.66
N ALA A 171 -5.07 -9.05 -19.82
CA ALA A 171 -6.11 -8.52 -20.72
C ALA A 171 -7.53 -8.94 -20.30
N LYS A 172 -7.71 -9.52 -19.10
CA LYS A 172 -9.01 -9.96 -18.60
C LYS A 172 -9.98 -8.78 -18.57
N PRO A 173 -11.14 -8.89 -19.25
CA PRO A 173 -12.11 -7.81 -19.28
C PRO A 173 -12.76 -7.64 -17.91
N LEU A 174 -13.00 -6.38 -17.54
CA LEU A 174 -13.80 -6.09 -16.36
C LEU A 174 -15.25 -6.50 -16.63
N GLU A 175 -15.88 -7.14 -15.64
CA GLU A 175 -17.30 -7.47 -15.72
C GLU A 175 -18.14 -6.21 -15.85
N ARG A 176 -19.18 -6.28 -16.68
CA ARG A 176 -20.08 -5.15 -16.94
C ARG A 176 -21.54 -5.57 -16.82
N THR A 177 -22.31 -4.73 -16.17
CA THR A 177 -23.76 -4.79 -16.14
C THR A 177 -24.28 -3.87 -17.25
N ALA A 178 -25.03 -4.42 -18.21
CA ALA A 178 -25.61 -3.66 -19.30
C ALA A 178 -26.60 -2.60 -18.77
N GLY A 179 -26.67 -1.44 -19.43
CA GLY A 179 -27.56 -0.34 -19.04
C GLY A 179 -27.16 0.39 -17.74
N ARG A 180 -25.97 0.13 -17.21
CA ARG A 180 -25.45 0.78 -15.99
C ARG A 180 -24.04 1.31 -16.20
N VAL A 181 -23.69 2.36 -15.49
CA VAL A 181 -22.29 2.78 -15.34
C VAL A 181 -21.58 1.80 -14.42
N ASN A 182 -20.48 1.22 -14.86
CA ASN A 182 -19.77 0.19 -14.12
C ASN A 182 -18.57 0.79 -13.39
N VAL A 183 -18.56 0.68 -12.07
CA VAL A 183 -17.45 1.12 -11.19
C VAL A 183 -16.80 -0.11 -10.60
N THR A 184 -15.55 -0.37 -10.97
CA THR A 184 -14.76 -1.50 -10.43
C THR A 184 -13.58 -0.97 -9.64
N CYS A 185 -13.50 -1.34 -8.36
CA CYS A 185 -12.42 -0.99 -7.46
C CYS A 185 -11.63 -2.24 -7.08
N PHE A 186 -10.32 -2.22 -7.32
CA PHE A 186 -9.37 -3.20 -6.80
C PHE A 186 -8.81 -2.65 -5.49
N SER A 187 -8.91 -3.41 -4.41
CA SER A 187 -8.52 -2.97 -3.07
C SER A 187 -7.73 -4.05 -2.36
N ASN A 188 -6.48 -3.77 -2.03
CA ASN A 188 -5.60 -4.71 -1.34
C ASN A 188 -5.74 -4.65 0.20
N GLY A 189 -5.96 -3.47 0.75
CA GLY A 189 -6.08 -3.26 2.20
C GLY A 189 -4.77 -2.88 2.91
N TRP A 190 -3.60 -3.03 2.29
CA TRP A 190 -2.30 -2.69 2.91
C TRP A 190 -2.10 -1.18 3.14
N CYS A 191 -2.79 -0.35 2.37
CA CYS A 191 -2.64 1.10 2.37
C CYS A 191 -3.94 1.81 2.71
N THR A 192 -3.92 2.69 3.69
CA THR A 192 -5.07 3.52 4.08
C THR A 192 -5.59 4.36 2.91
N ALA A 193 -4.71 4.91 2.06
CA ALA A 193 -5.12 5.69 0.90
C ALA A 193 -5.93 4.85 -0.12
N GLY A 194 -5.55 3.58 -0.33
CA GLY A 194 -6.33 2.64 -1.14
C GLY A 194 -7.70 2.36 -0.51
N ALA A 195 -7.73 2.13 0.80
CA ALA A 195 -8.95 1.90 1.57
C ALA A 195 -9.93 3.09 1.50
N VAL A 196 -9.44 4.33 1.65
CA VAL A 196 -10.22 5.58 1.48
C VAL A 196 -10.83 5.63 0.08
N THR A 197 -10.04 5.30 -0.95
CA THR A 197 -10.53 5.31 -2.33
C THR A 197 -11.66 4.31 -2.55
N ALA A 198 -11.51 3.09 -2.04
CA ALA A 198 -12.54 2.05 -2.15
C ALA A 198 -13.84 2.46 -1.46
N GLU A 199 -13.74 3.02 -0.25
CA GLU A 199 -14.90 3.48 0.51
C GLU A 199 -15.61 4.67 -0.16
N ARG A 200 -14.86 5.64 -0.65
CA ARG A 200 -15.41 6.77 -1.42
C ARG A 200 -16.09 6.30 -2.71
N ALA A 201 -15.47 5.38 -3.43
CA ALA A 201 -16.05 4.84 -4.66
C ALA A 201 -17.36 4.08 -4.39
N ARG A 202 -17.39 3.24 -3.34
CA ARG A 202 -18.60 2.52 -2.91
C ARG A 202 -19.73 3.47 -2.55
N ARG A 203 -19.45 4.45 -1.69
CA ARG A 203 -20.45 5.43 -1.22
C ARG A 203 -20.99 6.29 -2.35
N VAL A 204 -20.11 6.87 -3.17
CA VAL A 204 -20.52 7.71 -4.30
C VAL A 204 -21.27 6.91 -5.36
N ALA A 205 -20.87 5.66 -5.64
CA ALA A 205 -21.64 4.80 -6.54
C ALA A 205 -23.07 4.57 -6.02
N GLY A 206 -23.22 4.35 -4.72
CA GLY A 206 -24.53 4.18 -4.06
C GLY A 206 -25.47 5.41 -4.18
N GLU A 207 -24.92 6.63 -4.28
CA GLU A 207 -25.71 7.86 -4.49
C GLU A 207 -26.50 7.85 -5.81
N PHE A 208 -26.07 7.07 -6.81
CA PHE A 208 -26.73 6.97 -8.12
C PHE A 208 -27.70 5.78 -8.22
N GLY A 209 -27.86 5.01 -7.16
CA GLY A 209 -28.79 3.88 -7.10
C GLY A 209 -28.55 2.86 -8.22
N GLU A 210 -29.63 2.41 -8.82
CA GLU A 210 -29.57 1.36 -9.86
C GLU A 210 -28.86 1.75 -11.17
N LYS A 211 -28.61 3.03 -11.38
CA LYS A 211 -27.88 3.51 -12.58
C LYS A 211 -26.40 3.15 -12.55
N VAL A 212 -25.86 2.75 -11.38
CA VAL A 212 -24.47 2.40 -11.20
C VAL A 212 -24.32 0.99 -10.62
N ALA A 213 -23.53 0.17 -11.26
CA ALA A 213 -23.09 -1.11 -10.72
C ALA A 213 -21.71 -0.93 -10.10
N PHE A 214 -21.62 -1.12 -8.77
CA PHE A 214 -20.35 -1.10 -8.06
C PHE A 214 -19.87 -2.52 -7.77
N ARG A 215 -18.60 -2.77 -8.07
CA ARG A 215 -17.92 -4.01 -7.74
C ARG A 215 -16.59 -3.73 -7.09
N GLU A 216 -16.32 -4.41 -5.99
CA GLU A 216 -15.00 -4.45 -5.36
C GLU A 216 -14.36 -5.81 -5.65
N VAL A 217 -13.10 -5.78 -6.09
CA VAL A 217 -12.23 -6.95 -6.25
C VAL A 217 -11.22 -6.91 -5.12
N ASP A 218 -11.29 -7.89 -4.24
CA ASP A 218 -10.32 -8.05 -3.16
C ASP A 218 -9.00 -8.60 -3.71
N THR A 219 -7.98 -7.75 -3.72
CA THR A 219 -6.62 -8.08 -4.16
C THR A 219 -5.67 -8.30 -2.98
N SER A 220 -6.21 -8.54 -1.81
CA SER A 220 -5.42 -8.84 -0.63
C SER A 220 -4.80 -10.25 -0.66
N GLU A 221 -5.32 -11.13 -1.54
CA GLU A 221 -4.74 -12.44 -1.82
C GLU A 221 -3.76 -12.36 -3.00
N HIS A 222 -2.56 -12.93 -2.81
CA HIS A 222 -1.51 -12.98 -3.84
C HIS A 222 -2.01 -13.55 -5.18
N ALA A 223 -2.79 -14.63 -5.14
CA ALA A 223 -3.38 -15.27 -6.33
C ALA A 223 -4.26 -14.29 -7.13
N THR A 224 -5.06 -13.45 -6.46
CA THR A 224 -5.90 -12.45 -7.13
C THR A 224 -5.05 -11.37 -7.78
N VAL A 225 -3.98 -10.93 -7.12
CA VAL A 225 -3.03 -9.98 -7.74
C VAL A 225 -2.36 -10.60 -8.96
N ALA A 226 -1.94 -11.86 -8.87
CA ALA A 226 -1.34 -12.59 -9.99
C ALA A 226 -2.31 -12.73 -11.17
N GLU A 227 -3.59 -13.02 -10.89
CA GLU A 227 -4.64 -13.14 -11.90
C GLU A 227 -4.88 -11.84 -12.67
N TRP A 228 -4.87 -10.69 -11.98
CA TRP A 228 -5.22 -9.39 -12.57
C TRP A 228 -4.01 -8.52 -12.97
N GLY A 229 -2.87 -8.75 -12.34
CA GLY A 229 -1.70 -7.86 -12.43
C GLY A 229 -1.96 -6.47 -11.84
N LEU A 230 -2.89 -6.38 -10.89
CA LEU A 230 -3.32 -5.14 -10.23
C LEU A 230 -3.46 -5.37 -8.73
N ALA A 231 -2.91 -4.45 -7.92
CA ALA A 231 -3.10 -4.45 -6.47
C ALA A 231 -4.17 -3.43 -6.04
N ASP A 232 -4.02 -2.17 -6.46
CA ASP A 232 -4.95 -1.10 -6.16
C ASP A 232 -5.28 -0.32 -7.44
N ALA A 233 -6.55 -0.21 -7.78
CA ALA A 233 -6.99 0.53 -8.97
C ALA A 233 -8.49 0.86 -8.88
N LEU A 234 -8.90 1.94 -9.54
CA LEU A 234 -10.30 2.31 -9.69
C LEU A 234 -10.62 2.56 -11.16
N PHE A 235 -11.66 1.91 -11.65
CA PHE A 235 -12.14 2.02 -13.03
C PHE A 235 -13.59 2.49 -13.06
N VAL A 236 -13.92 3.33 -14.05
CA VAL A 236 -15.31 3.71 -14.39
C VAL A 236 -15.51 3.40 -15.87
N ASP A 237 -16.42 2.48 -16.19
CA ASP A 237 -16.66 1.92 -17.52
C ASP A 237 -15.37 1.44 -18.21
N GLY A 238 -14.51 0.76 -17.47
CA GLY A 238 -13.25 0.22 -17.97
C GLY A 238 -12.12 1.24 -18.13
N LYS A 239 -12.36 2.52 -17.86
CA LYS A 239 -11.31 3.55 -17.84
C LYS A 239 -10.77 3.72 -16.44
N GLN A 240 -9.47 3.55 -16.27
CA GLN A 240 -8.80 3.80 -14.98
C GLN A 240 -8.86 5.29 -14.62
N VAL A 241 -9.33 5.61 -13.42
CA VAL A 241 -9.57 6.99 -12.96
C VAL A 241 -8.71 7.39 -11.77
N MET A 242 -8.01 6.43 -11.15
CA MET A 242 -7.08 6.68 -10.07
C MET A 242 -5.69 6.18 -10.42
N ILE A 243 -4.71 7.08 -10.27
CA ILE A 243 -3.28 6.78 -10.21
C ILE A 243 -2.69 7.75 -9.16
N GLY A 244 -2.46 7.27 -7.94
CA GLY A 244 -1.88 8.07 -6.85
C GLY A 244 -2.85 8.37 -5.69
N PRO A 245 -2.90 9.63 -5.20
CA PRO A 245 -3.70 9.99 -4.01
C PRO A 245 -5.18 9.63 -4.15
N PRO A 246 -5.91 9.44 -3.02
CA PRO A 246 -7.34 9.13 -3.03
C PRO A 246 -8.14 10.16 -3.84
N VAL A 247 -9.04 9.66 -4.68
CA VAL A 247 -9.92 10.52 -5.47
C VAL A 247 -10.96 11.15 -4.55
N SER A 248 -11.19 12.48 -4.67
CA SER A 248 -12.21 13.13 -3.85
C SER A 248 -13.62 12.68 -4.25
N PRO A 249 -14.60 12.68 -3.31
CA PRO A 249 -15.99 12.35 -3.61
C PRO A 249 -16.59 13.23 -4.71
N GLU A 250 -16.26 14.53 -4.75
CA GLU A 250 -16.74 15.49 -5.75
C GLU A 250 -16.26 15.10 -7.15
N ARG A 251 -14.98 14.71 -7.27
CA ARG A 251 -14.40 14.26 -8.54
C ARG A 251 -15.06 12.95 -9.00
N LEU A 252 -15.31 12.02 -8.09
CA LEU A 252 -16.02 10.78 -8.39
C LEU A 252 -17.45 11.05 -8.86
N ARG A 253 -18.22 11.89 -8.15
CA ARG A 253 -19.57 12.31 -8.58
C ARG A 253 -19.57 12.91 -9.98
N LYS A 254 -18.59 13.78 -10.28
CA LYS A 254 -18.47 14.39 -11.60
C LYS A 254 -18.17 13.37 -12.71
N ILE A 255 -17.28 12.39 -12.43
CA ILE A 255 -16.94 11.34 -13.41
C ILE A 255 -18.13 10.42 -13.66
N ILE A 256 -18.74 9.91 -12.58
CA ILE A 256 -19.86 8.97 -12.66
C ILE A 256 -21.11 9.67 -13.24
N GLY A 257 -21.46 10.87 -12.75
CA GLY A 257 -22.61 11.62 -13.19
C GLY A 257 -22.61 11.95 -14.68
N ARG A 258 -21.44 12.27 -15.25
CA ARG A 258 -21.28 12.47 -16.70
C ARG A 258 -21.57 11.22 -17.53
N LYS A 259 -21.34 10.05 -16.94
CA LYS A 259 -21.62 8.77 -17.59
C LYS A 259 -23.09 8.40 -17.44
N VAL A 260 -23.65 8.57 -16.25
CA VAL A 260 -25.08 8.35 -15.97
C VAL A 260 -25.97 9.22 -16.85
N ALA A 261 -25.57 10.47 -17.14
CA ALA A 261 -26.31 11.37 -18.03
C ALA A 261 -26.32 10.92 -19.51
N ARG A 262 -25.60 9.86 -19.86
CA ARG A 262 -25.51 9.31 -21.24
C ARG A 262 -26.08 7.91 -21.38
N LEU A 263 -26.63 7.36 -20.29
CA LEU A 263 -27.43 6.14 -20.32
C LEU A 263 -28.82 6.41 -20.95
#